data_975fba8805c621cc4eff32ba52ff2154
#
_entry.id   975fba8805c621cc4eff32ba52ff2154
#
_cell.length_a   1.000
_cell.length_b   1.000
_cell.length_c   1.000
_cell.angle_alpha   90.00
_cell.angle_beta   90.00
_cell.angle_gamma   90.00
#
_symmetry.space_group_name_H-M   'P 1'
#
loop_
_entity.id
_entity.type
_entity.pdbx_description
1 polymer ?
#
loop_
_entity_poly.entity_id
_entity_poly.type
_entity_poly.pdbx_seq_one_letter_code
_entity_poly.pdbx_strand_id
1 'polypeptide(L)'
;MKIAFLGLGAIGTPMARHVASKFSLTVWNRTEDKARTFAMAHGASVAVTPAVAASGAAVVITCLPTSREVEALLDGADGLLAGMADGTLLIDATSGDPASSRRIATRLGARNIAFLDAPVSGGVSGAEAGALTVMCGGDDATFARARPVLEAFGRKIVLVGPVGAGHALKAVNNALLAVHIWSAAEGLAALTKAGVKPSAALDVINASSGRSNTSENLIPQRVVTRAFPRTFKLALLEKDVAIAAEFLRDQRIPSAVIQQVAELFRLARHELGEEADHVEAARLIEQWSDVTIKD
;
A
#
# COMPACT_ATOMS: atom_id res chain seq x y z
N MET A 1 20.24 -9.28 14.96
CA MET A 1 20.20 -9.12 13.49
C MET A 1 20.10 -7.63 13.20
N LYS A 2 20.93 -7.09 12.32
CA LYS A 2 20.88 -5.69 11.87
C LYS A 2 19.94 -5.57 10.68
N ILE A 3 19.03 -4.61 10.73
CA ILE A 3 18.03 -4.33 9.68
C ILE A 3 18.19 -2.88 9.21
N ALA A 4 18.05 -2.65 7.91
CA ALA A 4 17.89 -1.33 7.32
C ALA A 4 16.42 -1.11 6.94
N PHE A 5 15.87 0.08 7.22
CA PHE A 5 14.52 0.45 6.82
C PHE A 5 14.54 1.77 6.05
N LEU A 6 14.05 1.75 4.82
CA LEU A 6 14.05 2.89 3.91
C LEU A 6 12.62 3.34 3.59
N GLY A 7 12.32 4.58 3.96
CA GLY A 7 11.00 5.18 3.71
C GLY A 7 10.15 5.33 4.98
N LEU A 8 10.21 6.49 5.60
CA LEU A 8 9.49 6.86 6.82
C LEU A 8 8.26 7.71 6.48
N GLY A 9 7.36 7.13 5.66
CA GLY A 9 6.05 7.68 5.37
C GLY A 9 5.02 7.31 6.43
N ALA A 10 3.72 7.58 6.15
CA ALA A 10 2.61 7.32 7.08
C ALA A 10 2.51 5.85 7.52
N ILE A 11 2.85 4.91 6.64
CA ILE A 11 2.86 3.46 6.92
C ILE A 11 4.25 3.00 7.36
N GLY A 12 5.31 3.49 6.71
CA GLY A 12 6.68 3.06 7.01
C GLY A 12 7.16 3.45 8.41
N THR A 13 6.78 4.62 8.93
CA THR A 13 7.16 5.07 10.29
C THR A 13 6.67 4.11 11.38
N PRO A 14 5.37 3.76 11.49
CA PRO A 14 4.91 2.80 12.49
C PRO A 14 5.47 1.38 12.26
N MET A 15 5.65 0.94 11.00
CA MET A 15 6.32 -0.33 10.72
C MET A 15 7.76 -0.33 11.26
N ALA A 16 8.55 0.71 10.94
CA ALA A 16 9.93 0.85 11.42
C ALA A 16 10.01 0.88 12.95
N ARG A 17 9.04 1.51 13.64
CA ARG A 17 8.94 1.51 15.10
C ARG A 17 8.81 0.10 15.67
N HIS A 18 7.94 -0.73 15.09
CA HIS A 18 7.80 -2.13 15.50
C HIS A 18 9.06 -2.95 15.22
N VAL A 19 9.76 -2.69 14.12
CA VAL A 19 11.05 -3.33 13.82
C VAL A 19 12.11 -2.90 14.83
N ALA A 20 12.21 -1.60 15.15
CA ALA A 20 13.17 -1.07 16.12
C ALA A 20 13.00 -1.67 17.52
N SER A 21 11.77 -2.03 17.91
CA SER A 21 11.52 -2.65 19.22
C SER A 21 12.05 -4.07 19.36
N LYS A 22 12.39 -4.74 18.25
CA LYS A 22 12.83 -6.14 18.23
C LYS A 22 14.24 -6.35 17.66
N PHE A 23 14.73 -5.40 16.85
CA PHE A 23 15.97 -5.55 16.09
C PHE A 23 16.81 -4.27 16.13
N SER A 24 18.12 -4.42 15.95
CA SER A 24 18.99 -3.26 15.70
C SER A 24 18.63 -2.67 14.33
N LEU A 25 18.22 -1.39 14.31
CA LEU A 25 17.67 -0.74 13.13
C LEU A 25 18.54 0.44 12.68
N THR A 26 18.83 0.49 11.39
CA THR A 26 19.32 1.68 10.69
C THR A 26 18.23 2.19 9.77
N VAL A 27 17.91 3.49 9.84
CA VAL A 27 16.89 4.10 9.00
C VAL A 27 17.47 5.06 7.99
N TRP A 28 16.83 5.12 6.83
CA TRP A 28 17.08 6.13 5.82
C TRP A 28 15.77 6.69 5.28
N ASN A 29 15.74 7.97 5.01
CA ASN A 29 14.62 8.63 4.35
C ASN A 29 15.14 9.80 3.49
N ARG A 30 14.53 10.03 2.32
CA ARG A 30 14.88 11.12 1.41
C ARG A 30 14.88 12.49 2.13
N THR A 31 13.91 12.73 3.01
CA THR A 31 13.91 13.86 3.94
C THR A 31 14.63 13.44 5.21
N GLU A 32 15.87 13.88 5.38
CA GLU A 32 16.76 13.43 6.46
C GLU A 32 16.20 13.70 7.86
N ASP A 33 15.54 14.83 8.06
CA ASP A 33 14.95 15.21 9.35
C ASP A 33 13.94 14.17 9.87
N LYS A 34 13.21 13.49 8.98
CA LYS A 34 12.32 12.39 9.38
C LYS A 34 13.11 11.22 9.94
N ALA A 35 14.25 10.88 9.34
CA ALA A 35 15.10 9.80 9.82
C ALA A 35 15.74 10.17 11.18
N ARG A 36 16.20 11.41 11.34
CA ARG A 36 16.77 11.92 12.61
C ARG A 36 15.74 11.92 13.74
N THR A 37 14.53 12.45 13.47
CA THR A 37 13.42 12.47 14.44
C THR A 37 13.03 11.05 14.86
N PHE A 38 12.91 10.15 13.90
CA PHE A 38 12.60 8.75 14.18
C PHE A 38 13.69 8.08 15.04
N ALA A 39 14.96 8.27 14.68
CA ALA A 39 16.09 7.66 15.37
C ALA A 39 16.19 8.12 16.83
N MET A 40 16.01 9.42 17.09
CA MET A 40 15.99 9.96 18.45
C MET A 40 14.87 9.37 19.29
N ALA A 41 13.68 9.17 18.70
CA ALA A 41 12.51 8.67 19.42
C ALA A 41 12.57 7.15 19.68
N HIS A 42 13.28 6.37 18.84
CA HIS A 42 13.20 4.92 18.84
C HIS A 42 14.55 4.19 18.97
N GLY A 43 15.65 4.93 19.21
CA GLY A 43 16.97 4.34 19.41
C GLY A 43 17.58 3.69 18.15
N ALA A 44 17.18 4.16 16.95
CA ALA A 44 17.72 3.68 15.68
C ALA A 44 18.96 4.48 15.26
N SER A 45 19.75 3.94 14.33
CA SER A 45 20.82 4.67 13.65
C SER A 45 20.29 5.37 12.41
N VAL A 46 20.87 6.53 12.05
CA VAL A 46 20.55 7.24 10.80
C VAL A 46 21.64 6.98 9.78
N ALA A 47 21.25 6.64 8.56
CA ALA A 47 22.16 6.58 7.42
C ALA A 47 22.01 7.81 6.52
N VAL A 48 23.13 8.29 5.98
CA VAL A 48 23.16 9.44 5.06
C VAL A 48 22.82 9.04 3.62
N THR A 49 23.07 7.78 3.26
CA THR A 49 22.73 7.22 1.93
C THR A 49 22.07 5.83 2.05
N PRO A 50 21.34 5.37 1.03
CA PRO A 50 20.85 3.99 0.96
C PRO A 50 21.96 2.95 1.09
N ALA A 51 23.13 3.16 0.49
CA ALA A 51 24.29 2.29 0.60
C ALA A 51 24.76 2.13 2.06
N VAL A 52 24.90 3.26 2.78
CA VAL A 52 25.27 3.25 4.20
C VAL A 52 24.21 2.55 5.05
N ALA A 53 22.93 2.74 4.75
CA ALA A 53 21.85 2.03 5.44
C ALA A 53 21.97 0.52 5.27
N ALA A 54 22.20 0.05 4.05
CA ALA A 54 22.30 -1.36 3.72
C ALA A 54 23.58 -2.04 4.21
N SER A 55 24.62 -1.26 4.49
CA SER A 55 25.93 -1.81 4.90
C SER A 55 25.87 -2.61 6.20
N GLY A 56 26.21 -3.90 6.10
CA GLY A 56 26.17 -4.87 7.19
C GLY A 56 24.76 -5.22 7.66
N ALA A 57 23.71 -4.82 6.95
CA ALA A 57 22.35 -5.27 7.22
C ALA A 57 22.12 -6.67 6.65
N ALA A 58 21.53 -7.56 7.45
CA ALA A 58 21.09 -8.88 6.99
C ALA A 58 19.78 -8.79 6.19
N VAL A 59 18.95 -7.80 6.52
CA VAL A 59 17.67 -7.53 5.87
C VAL A 59 17.55 -6.03 5.60
N VAL A 60 17.12 -5.69 4.40
CA VAL A 60 16.76 -4.33 3.99
C VAL A 60 15.26 -4.30 3.72
N ILE A 61 14.55 -3.31 4.24
CA ILE A 61 13.11 -3.12 4.02
C ILE A 61 12.91 -1.79 3.30
N THR A 62 12.14 -1.80 2.21
CA THR A 62 11.68 -0.61 1.52
C THR A 62 10.18 -0.41 1.73
N CYS A 63 9.75 0.83 2.02
CA CYS A 63 8.34 1.23 2.08
C CYS A 63 8.22 2.62 1.44
N LEU A 64 8.15 2.65 0.13
CA LEU A 64 8.26 3.83 -0.72
C LEU A 64 6.95 4.10 -1.48
N PRO A 65 6.80 5.27 -2.16
CA PRO A 65 5.57 5.58 -2.89
C PRO A 65 5.29 4.64 -4.07
N THR A 66 6.31 4.29 -4.85
CA THR A 66 6.17 3.43 -6.05
C THR A 66 7.40 2.53 -6.26
N SER A 67 7.26 1.50 -7.11
CA SER A 67 8.40 0.66 -7.55
C SER A 67 9.49 1.46 -8.25
N ARG A 68 9.15 2.59 -8.89
CA ARG A 68 10.14 3.46 -9.55
C ARG A 68 11.15 4.02 -8.55
N GLU A 69 10.69 4.45 -7.39
CA GLU A 69 11.58 4.90 -6.32
C GLU A 69 12.43 3.74 -5.77
N VAL A 70 11.87 2.53 -5.67
CA VAL A 70 12.64 1.35 -5.25
C VAL A 70 13.75 1.04 -6.27
N GLU A 71 13.42 0.99 -7.57
CA GLU A 71 14.41 0.77 -8.65
C GLU A 71 15.49 1.86 -8.65
N ALA A 72 15.09 3.13 -8.48
CA ALA A 72 16.03 4.26 -8.44
C ALA A 72 17.00 4.21 -7.25
N LEU A 73 16.60 3.62 -6.13
CA LEU A 73 17.48 3.46 -4.96
C LEU A 73 18.48 2.31 -5.11
N LEU A 74 18.36 1.46 -6.11
CA LEU A 74 19.30 0.35 -6.31
C LEU A 74 20.67 0.82 -6.81
N ASP A 75 20.70 1.84 -7.66
CA ASP A 75 21.85 2.21 -8.47
C ASP A 75 22.72 3.33 -7.89
N GLY A 76 23.93 3.42 -8.44
CA GLY A 76 24.90 4.45 -8.09
C GLY A 76 25.78 4.11 -6.87
N ALA A 77 26.77 4.94 -6.60
CA ALA A 77 27.69 4.75 -5.48
C ALA A 77 26.99 4.82 -4.11
N ASP A 78 25.92 5.58 -4.02
CA ASP A 78 25.08 5.75 -2.83
C ASP A 78 23.86 4.83 -2.80
N GLY A 79 23.68 3.99 -3.84
CA GLY A 79 22.54 3.10 -4.00
C GLY A 79 22.64 1.83 -3.14
N LEU A 80 21.51 1.16 -2.98
CA LEU A 80 21.41 -0.06 -2.15
C LEU A 80 22.39 -1.14 -2.57
N LEU A 81 22.57 -1.35 -3.88
CA LEU A 81 23.49 -2.38 -4.40
C LEU A 81 24.96 -2.13 -4.02
N ALA A 82 25.36 -0.89 -3.78
CA ALA A 82 26.71 -0.58 -3.33
C ALA A 82 26.95 -0.97 -1.85
N GLY A 83 25.89 -0.98 -1.03
CA GLY A 83 25.97 -1.32 0.40
C GLY A 83 25.56 -2.74 0.76
N MET A 84 24.74 -3.40 -0.05
CA MET A 84 24.25 -4.75 0.20
C MET A 84 25.34 -5.79 -0.06
N ALA A 85 25.59 -6.65 0.92
CA ALA A 85 26.47 -7.80 0.79
C ALA A 85 25.75 -8.99 0.16
N ASP A 86 26.53 -9.94 -0.32
CA ASP A 86 26.07 -11.28 -0.70
C ASP A 86 25.26 -11.91 0.46
N GLY A 87 24.18 -12.58 0.12
CA GLY A 87 23.27 -13.19 1.09
C GLY A 87 22.30 -12.24 1.79
N THR A 88 22.34 -10.91 1.53
CA THR A 88 21.34 -9.97 2.05
C THR A 88 19.93 -10.30 1.51
N LEU A 89 18.89 -9.98 2.28
CA LEU A 89 17.51 -10.07 1.86
C LEU A 89 16.90 -8.66 1.71
N LEU A 90 16.35 -8.33 0.54
CA LEU A 90 15.51 -7.16 0.33
C LEU A 90 14.03 -7.55 0.45
N ILE A 91 13.32 -6.91 1.38
CA ILE A 91 11.86 -6.99 1.54
C ILE A 91 11.26 -5.68 1.03
N ASP A 92 10.48 -5.74 -0.04
CA ASP A 92 9.81 -4.55 -0.57
C ASP A 92 8.34 -4.50 -0.11
N ALA A 93 8.08 -3.66 0.88
CA ALA A 93 6.73 -3.40 1.42
C ALA A 93 6.00 -2.24 0.71
N THR A 94 6.54 -1.73 -0.37
CA THR A 94 5.92 -0.72 -1.24
C THR A 94 4.62 -1.28 -1.84
N SER A 95 3.63 -0.43 -2.12
CA SER A 95 2.54 -0.79 -3.05
C SER A 95 3.03 -0.62 -4.48
N GLY A 96 3.65 -1.66 -5.00
CA GLY A 96 4.43 -1.65 -6.22
C GLY A 96 3.80 -2.40 -7.39
N ASP A 97 4.53 -2.43 -8.49
CA ASP A 97 4.17 -3.10 -9.73
C ASP A 97 4.81 -4.50 -9.82
N PRO A 98 4.03 -5.56 -10.17
CA PRO A 98 4.54 -6.93 -10.28
C PRO A 98 5.67 -7.12 -11.30
N ALA A 99 5.66 -6.39 -12.40
CA ALA A 99 6.71 -6.48 -13.43
C ALA A 99 8.02 -5.87 -12.90
N SER A 100 7.93 -4.75 -12.18
CA SER A 100 9.09 -4.15 -11.50
C SER A 100 9.68 -5.09 -10.46
N SER A 101 8.85 -5.77 -9.66
CA SER A 101 9.33 -6.77 -8.69
C SER A 101 10.19 -7.85 -9.34
N ARG A 102 9.73 -8.37 -10.48
CA ARG A 102 10.49 -9.39 -11.23
C ARG A 102 11.82 -8.84 -11.77
N ARG A 103 11.83 -7.59 -12.30
CA ARG A 103 13.08 -6.94 -12.75
C ARG A 103 14.05 -6.71 -11.59
N ILE A 104 13.57 -6.20 -10.46
CA ILE A 104 14.35 -6.00 -9.24
C ILE A 104 14.95 -7.32 -8.76
N ALA A 105 14.12 -8.37 -8.63
CA ALA A 105 14.56 -9.69 -8.20
C ALA A 105 15.66 -10.28 -9.11
N THR A 106 15.52 -10.14 -10.43
CA THR A 106 16.55 -10.59 -11.40
C THR A 106 17.88 -9.87 -11.17
N ARG A 107 17.85 -8.56 -10.97
CA ARG A 107 19.05 -7.74 -10.72
C ARG A 107 19.73 -8.10 -9.41
N LEU A 108 18.94 -8.29 -8.35
CA LEU A 108 19.43 -8.68 -7.02
C LEU A 108 20.00 -10.08 -7.04
N GLY A 109 19.32 -11.02 -7.72
CA GLY A 109 19.76 -12.42 -7.86
C GLY A 109 21.12 -12.55 -8.53
N ALA A 110 21.46 -11.69 -9.50
CA ALA A 110 22.79 -11.63 -10.11
C ALA A 110 23.92 -11.30 -9.12
N ARG A 111 23.57 -10.85 -7.89
CA ARG A 111 24.50 -10.54 -6.80
C ARG A 111 24.22 -11.40 -5.56
N ASN A 112 23.56 -12.53 -5.74
CA ASN A 112 23.17 -13.44 -4.66
C ASN A 112 22.40 -12.75 -3.51
N ILE A 113 21.60 -11.72 -3.82
CA ILE A 113 20.74 -11.02 -2.89
C ILE A 113 19.32 -11.54 -3.09
N ALA A 114 18.69 -12.03 -2.03
CA ALA A 114 17.32 -12.51 -2.05
C ALA A 114 16.31 -11.35 -2.09
N PHE A 115 15.16 -11.57 -2.70
CA PHE A 115 14.08 -10.57 -2.82
C PHE A 115 12.74 -11.16 -2.44
N LEU A 116 11.95 -10.38 -1.70
CA LEU A 116 10.55 -10.69 -1.35
C LEU A 116 9.72 -9.41 -1.56
N ASP A 117 8.73 -9.43 -2.43
CA ASP A 117 7.71 -8.39 -2.43
C ASP A 117 6.69 -8.69 -1.32
N ALA A 118 6.43 -7.71 -0.48
CA ALA A 118 5.66 -7.88 0.76
C ALA A 118 4.77 -6.65 1.05
N PRO A 119 3.95 -6.19 0.10
CA PRO A 119 3.04 -5.08 0.32
C PRO A 119 2.07 -5.37 1.45
N VAL A 120 1.62 -4.28 2.09
CA VAL A 120 0.81 -4.34 3.30
C VAL A 120 -0.60 -3.80 3.10
N SER A 121 -1.53 -4.27 3.93
CA SER A 121 -2.91 -3.79 4.01
C SER A 121 -3.34 -3.64 5.47
N GLY A 122 -4.16 -2.61 5.76
CA GLY A 122 -4.62 -2.27 7.12
C GLY A 122 -4.54 -0.77 7.43
N GLY A 123 -3.99 0.02 6.48
CA GLY A 123 -3.87 1.47 6.64
C GLY A 123 -2.94 1.89 7.79
N VAL A 124 -3.01 3.17 8.16
CA VAL A 124 -2.18 3.72 9.25
C VAL A 124 -2.54 3.06 10.58
N SER A 125 -3.81 2.86 10.88
CA SER A 125 -4.25 2.23 12.13
C SER A 125 -3.73 0.79 12.29
N GLY A 126 -3.76 0.00 11.21
CA GLY A 126 -3.18 -1.35 11.20
C GLY A 126 -1.66 -1.34 11.39
N ALA A 127 -0.97 -0.38 10.78
CA ALA A 127 0.48 -0.21 10.94
C ALA A 127 0.84 0.21 12.38
N GLU A 128 0.10 1.16 12.95
CA GLU A 128 0.24 1.60 14.34
C GLU A 128 0.07 0.45 15.34
N ALA A 129 -0.94 -0.40 15.12
CA ALA A 129 -1.23 -1.55 15.96
C ALA A 129 -0.30 -2.75 15.74
N GLY A 130 0.61 -2.73 14.75
CA GLY A 130 1.41 -3.90 14.37
C GLY A 130 0.55 -5.07 13.84
N ALA A 131 -0.60 -4.76 13.23
CA ALA A 131 -1.63 -5.72 12.87
C ALA A 131 -1.90 -5.76 11.35
N LEU A 132 -0.91 -5.42 10.54
CA LEU A 132 -1.03 -5.42 9.08
C LEU A 132 -1.26 -6.82 8.51
N THR A 133 -1.97 -6.89 7.39
CA THR A 133 -1.93 -8.05 6.50
C THR A 133 -0.77 -7.84 5.52
N VAL A 134 0.14 -8.82 5.44
CA VAL A 134 1.33 -8.80 4.57
C VAL A 134 1.14 -9.86 3.49
N MET A 135 1.20 -9.46 2.23
CA MET A 135 1.00 -10.31 1.06
C MET A 135 2.38 -10.57 0.43
N CYS A 136 2.95 -11.76 0.63
CA CYS A 136 4.32 -12.04 0.23
C CYS A 136 4.38 -12.74 -1.12
N GLY A 137 5.25 -12.26 -2.02
CA GLY A 137 5.63 -12.92 -3.26
C GLY A 137 7.11 -13.29 -3.26
N GLY A 138 7.43 -14.57 -3.46
CA GLY A 138 8.79 -15.10 -3.44
C GLY A 138 8.80 -16.61 -3.36
N ASP A 139 9.95 -17.18 -3.03
CA ASP A 139 10.08 -18.62 -2.71
C ASP A 139 9.96 -18.90 -1.21
N ASP A 140 9.73 -20.16 -0.84
CA ASP A 140 9.53 -20.61 0.54
C ASP A 140 10.74 -20.30 1.44
N ALA A 141 11.96 -20.44 0.95
CA ALA A 141 13.18 -20.22 1.73
C ALA A 141 13.36 -18.73 2.04
N THR A 142 13.15 -17.88 1.04
CA THR A 142 13.17 -16.41 1.19
C THR A 142 12.07 -15.94 2.14
N PHE A 143 10.87 -16.49 2.01
CA PHE A 143 9.75 -16.20 2.90
C PHE A 143 10.03 -16.61 4.34
N ALA A 144 10.56 -17.81 4.56
CA ALA A 144 10.92 -18.28 5.90
C ALA A 144 11.97 -17.37 6.58
N ARG A 145 12.96 -16.88 5.82
CA ARG A 145 13.95 -15.90 6.31
C ARG A 145 13.34 -14.53 6.64
N ALA A 146 12.35 -14.08 5.86
CA ALA A 146 11.69 -12.79 6.06
C ALA A 146 10.73 -12.81 7.26
N ARG A 147 10.08 -13.94 7.51
CA ARG A 147 8.97 -14.09 8.45
C ARG A 147 9.21 -13.50 9.83
N PRO A 148 10.35 -13.73 10.53
CA PRO A 148 10.59 -13.15 11.85
C PRO A 148 10.58 -11.62 11.87
N VAL A 149 10.98 -10.98 10.74
CA VAL A 149 10.98 -9.53 10.59
C VAL A 149 9.56 -9.03 10.30
N LEU A 150 8.84 -9.72 9.41
CA LEU A 150 7.44 -9.39 9.08
C LEU A 150 6.51 -9.49 10.28
N GLU A 151 6.74 -10.43 11.20
CA GLU A 151 6.01 -10.61 12.47
C GLU A 151 6.22 -9.45 13.46
N ALA A 152 7.12 -8.52 13.17
CA ALA A 152 7.20 -7.30 13.97
C ALA A 152 6.02 -6.38 13.75
N PHE A 153 5.46 -6.31 12.54
CA PHE A 153 4.40 -5.36 12.17
C PHE A 153 3.17 -6.00 11.49
N GLY A 154 3.25 -7.30 11.17
CA GLY A 154 2.18 -8.05 10.50
C GLY A 154 1.51 -9.07 11.43
N ARG A 155 0.18 -9.10 11.42
CA ARG A 155 -0.62 -10.13 12.11
C ARG A 155 -1.00 -11.29 11.18
N LYS A 156 -1.34 -10.99 9.91
CA LYS A 156 -1.63 -11.98 8.88
C LYS A 156 -0.55 -11.89 7.80
N ILE A 157 0.30 -12.88 7.73
CA ILE A 157 1.45 -12.91 6.81
C ILE A 157 1.31 -14.15 5.94
N VAL A 158 1.16 -13.97 4.62
CA VAL A 158 0.84 -15.07 3.69
C VAL A 158 1.77 -15.01 2.48
N LEU A 159 2.44 -16.12 2.19
CA LEU A 159 3.09 -16.33 0.90
C LEU A 159 2.00 -16.68 -0.11
N VAL A 160 1.82 -15.82 -1.12
CA VAL A 160 0.71 -15.93 -2.07
C VAL A 160 1.13 -16.42 -3.46
N GLY A 161 2.43 -16.58 -3.68
CA GLY A 161 2.96 -17.06 -4.95
C GLY A 161 4.39 -16.59 -5.22
N PRO A 162 4.89 -16.74 -6.45
CA PRO A 162 6.24 -16.32 -6.83
C PRO A 162 6.40 -14.80 -6.76
N VAL A 163 7.64 -14.33 -6.96
CA VAL A 163 7.98 -12.89 -7.00
C VAL A 163 7.01 -12.09 -7.89
N GLY A 164 6.48 -11.01 -7.34
CA GLY A 164 5.46 -10.15 -7.93
C GLY A 164 4.02 -10.53 -7.57
N ALA A 165 3.79 -11.72 -6.99
CA ALA A 165 2.44 -12.15 -6.62
C ALA A 165 1.84 -11.32 -5.48
N GLY A 166 2.66 -10.88 -4.52
CA GLY A 166 2.23 -9.99 -3.45
C GLY A 166 1.75 -8.64 -3.98
N HIS A 167 2.55 -7.99 -4.85
CA HIS A 167 2.17 -6.73 -5.50
C HIS A 167 0.94 -6.88 -6.39
N ALA A 168 0.83 -7.97 -7.16
CA ALA A 168 -0.35 -8.25 -7.97
C ALA A 168 -1.61 -8.36 -7.11
N LEU A 169 -1.56 -9.14 -6.02
CA LEU A 169 -2.68 -9.28 -5.09
C LEU A 169 -3.04 -7.95 -4.44
N LYS A 170 -2.03 -7.16 -4.03
CA LYS A 170 -2.25 -5.83 -3.45
C LYS A 170 -2.96 -4.89 -4.42
N ALA A 171 -2.51 -4.84 -5.67
CA ALA A 171 -3.13 -4.00 -6.71
C ALA A 171 -4.59 -4.42 -6.96
N VAL A 172 -4.86 -5.71 -7.11
CA VAL A 172 -6.23 -6.24 -7.29
C VAL A 172 -7.11 -5.94 -6.06
N ASN A 173 -6.59 -6.11 -4.83
CA ASN A 173 -7.33 -5.75 -3.62
C ASN A 173 -7.74 -4.26 -3.61
N ASN A 174 -6.83 -3.36 -4.02
CA ASN A 174 -7.12 -1.93 -4.05
C ASN A 174 -8.04 -1.55 -5.23
N ALA A 175 -7.98 -2.26 -6.35
CA ALA A 175 -8.94 -2.10 -7.43
C ALA A 175 -10.36 -2.49 -6.99
N LEU A 176 -10.51 -3.59 -6.23
CA LEU A 176 -11.80 -3.97 -5.64
C LEU A 176 -12.31 -2.91 -4.64
N LEU A 177 -11.42 -2.33 -3.83
CA LEU A 177 -11.79 -1.20 -2.96
C LEU A 177 -12.36 -0.02 -3.77
N ALA A 178 -11.69 0.34 -4.86
CA ALA A 178 -12.15 1.42 -5.76
C ALA A 178 -13.51 1.11 -6.41
N VAL A 179 -13.70 -0.12 -6.90
CA VAL A 179 -15.00 -0.59 -7.43
C VAL A 179 -16.09 -0.45 -6.37
N HIS A 180 -15.83 -0.88 -5.14
CA HIS A 180 -16.81 -0.81 -4.06
C HIS A 180 -17.14 0.64 -3.67
N ILE A 181 -16.16 1.55 -3.66
CA ILE A 181 -16.41 2.98 -3.38
C ILE A 181 -17.33 3.56 -4.44
N TRP A 182 -16.99 3.34 -5.71
CA TRP A 182 -17.73 3.92 -6.83
C TRP A 182 -19.16 3.38 -6.89
N SER A 183 -19.32 2.06 -6.92
CA SER A 183 -20.64 1.43 -7.02
C SER A 183 -21.54 1.71 -5.81
N ALA A 184 -20.99 1.77 -4.60
CA ALA A 184 -21.75 2.14 -3.41
C ALA A 184 -22.22 3.60 -3.49
N ALA A 185 -21.38 4.51 -3.97
CA ALA A 185 -21.76 5.92 -4.15
C ALA A 185 -22.90 6.09 -5.18
N GLU A 186 -22.83 5.41 -6.34
CA GLU A 186 -23.88 5.40 -7.35
C GLU A 186 -25.21 4.90 -6.77
N GLY A 187 -25.17 3.72 -6.11
CA GLY A 187 -26.37 3.14 -5.52
C GLY A 187 -27.01 4.00 -4.45
N LEU A 188 -26.19 4.56 -3.54
CA LEU A 188 -26.69 5.42 -2.45
C LEU A 188 -27.20 6.77 -2.98
N ALA A 189 -26.57 7.35 -3.99
CA ALA A 189 -27.07 8.58 -4.63
C ALA A 189 -28.48 8.36 -5.22
N ALA A 190 -28.68 7.26 -5.94
CA ALA A 190 -29.99 6.89 -6.49
C ALA A 190 -31.04 6.67 -5.40
N LEU A 191 -30.70 5.93 -4.35
CA LEU A 191 -31.59 5.67 -3.20
C LEU A 191 -31.95 6.96 -2.46
N THR A 192 -30.97 7.85 -2.25
CA THR A 192 -31.19 9.15 -1.61
C THR A 192 -32.17 10.01 -2.42
N LYS A 193 -32.03 10.05 -3.74
CA LYS A 193 -33.01 10.72 -4.63
C LYS A 193 -34.39 10.11 -4.55
N ALA A 194 -34.48 8.80 -4.33
CA ALA A 194 -35.75 8.09 -4.13
C ALA A 194 -36.35 8.27 -2.72
N GLY A 195 -35.70 9.05 -1.85
CA GLY A 195 -36.17 9.33 -0.49
C GLY A 195 -35.77 8.28 0.56
N VAL A 196 -34.87 7.35 0.21
CA VAL A 196 -34.32 6.37 1.17
C VAL A 196 -33.15 6.99 1.92
N LYS A 197 -33.19 6.93 3.25
CA LYS A 197 -32.08 7.40 4.09
C LYS A 197 -30.83 6.54 3.88
N PRO A 198 -29.65 7.12 3.61
CA PRO A 198 -28.41 6.39 3.42
C PRO A 198 -28.07 5.41 4.56
N SER A 199 -28.28 5.79 5.82
CA SER A 199 -28.05 4.91 6.97
C SER A 199 -28.93 3.66 6.91
N ALA A 200 -30.24 3.81 6.65
CA ALA A 200 -31.16 2.69 6.55
C ALA A 200 -30.84 1.78 5.35
N ALA A 201 -30.44 2.37 4.21
CA ALA A 201 -29.99 1.59 3.06
C ALA A 201 -28.74 0.76 3.39
N LEU A 202 -27.75 1.36 4.08
CA LEU A 202 -26.53 0.67 4.48
C LEU A 202 -26.77 -0.45 5.49
N ASP A 203 -27.70 -0.27 6.44
CA ASP A 203 -28.08 -1.33 7.39
C ASP A 203 -28.59 -2.58 6.65
N VAL A 204 -29.46 -2.38 5.64
CA VAL A 204 -30.00 -3.49 4.84
C VAL A 204 -28.94 -4.10 3.92
N ILE A 205 -28.14 -3.27 3.23
CA ILE A 205 -27.05 -3.73 2.35
C ILE A 205 -26.04 -4.57 3.15
N ASN A 206 -25.68 -4.12 4.36
CA ASN A 206 -24.68 -4.80 5.18
C ASN A 206 -25.20 -6.09 5.84
N ALA A 207 -26.53 -6.24 5.96
CA ALA A 207 -27.19 -7.49 6.34
C ALA A 207 -27.41 -8.45 5.15
N SER A 208 -27.07 -8.04 3.94
CA SER A 208 -27.38 -8.71 2.69
C SER A 208 -26.13 -8.96 1.84
N SER A 209 -26.32 -9.48 0.62
CA SER A 209 -25.25 -9.87 -0.31
C SER A 209 -24.42 -8.69 -0.86
N GLY A 210 -24.89 -7.44 -0.74
CA GLY A 210 -24.16 -6.24 -1.16
C GLY A 210 -23.09 -5.75 -0.18
N ARG A 211 -22.90 -6.44 0.94
CA ARG A 211 -21.94 -6.08 1.98
C ARG A 211 -20.49 -6.05 1.45
N SER A 212 -19.77 -5.02 1.85
CA SER A 212 -18.34 -4.86 1.63
C SER A 212 -17.71 -4.07 2.79
N ASN A 213 -16.39 -4.10 2.95
CA ASN A 213 -15.72 -3.20 3.91
C ASN A 213 -16.05 -1.73 3.64
N THR A 214 -16.26 -1.38 2.39
CA THR A 214 -16.63 0.00 2.00
C THR A 214 -18.01 0.37 2.51
N SER A 215 -19.03 -0.46 2.29
CA SER A 215 -20.39 -0.21 2.76
C SER A 215 -20.53 -0.29 4.28
N GLU A 216 -19.72 -1.15 4.93
CA GLU A 216 -19.78 -1.40 6.36
C GLU A 216 -19.02 -0.34 7.18
N ASN A 217 -17.88 0.14 6.68
CA ASN A 217 -16.98 0.99 7.45
C ASN A 217 -16.70 2.35 6.82
N LEU A 218 -16.40 2.41 5.51
CA LEU A 218 -15.92 3.65 4.92
C LEU A 218 -17.05 4.65 4.62
N ILE A 219 -18.09 4.20 3.94
CA ILE A 219 -19.21 5.07 3.56
C ILE A 219 -19.94 5.63 4.78
N PRO A 220 -20.39 4.81 5.77
CA PRO A 220 -21.11 5.37 6.93
C PRO A 220 -20.25 6.36 7.72
N GLN A 221 -18.98 6.04 7.96
CA GLN A 221 -18.12 6.86 8.82
C GLN A 221 -17.58 8.12 8.15
N ARG A 222 -17.58 8.21 6.82
CA ARG A 222 -16.88 9.26 6.07
C ARG A 222 -17.77 10.04 5.11
N VAL A 223 -18.59 9.34 4.32
CA VAL A 223 -19.46 9.97 3.33
C VAL A 223 -20.76 10.44 3.99
N VAL A 224 -21.48 9.55 4.68
CA VAL A 224 -22.76 9.90 5.34
C VAL A 224 -22.54 10.95 6.42
N THR A 225 -21.51 10.83 7.23
CA THR A 225 -21.13 11.82 8.27
C THR A 225 -20.50 13.09 7.73
N ARG A 226 -20.12 13.11 6.45
CA ARG A 226 -19.38 14.24 5.79
C ARG A 226 -18.00 14.51 6.39
N ALA A 227 -17.42 13.57 7.13
CA ALA A 227 -16.16 13.77 7.84
C ALA A 227 -14.93 13.80 6.90
N PHE A 228 -14.88 12.98 5.85
CA PHE A 228 -13.81 12.85 4.85
C PHE A 228 -12.38 12.98 5.46
N PRO A 229 -12.02 12.16 6.46
CA PRO A 229 -10.70 12.26 7.08
C PRO A 229 -9.61 11.85 6.07
N ARG A 230 -8.47 12.53 6.09
CA ARG A 230 -7.33 12.20 5.24
C ARG A 230 -6.61 10.96 5.75
N THR A 231 -6.95 9.80 5.23
CA THR A 231 -6.39 8.50 5.65
C THR A 231 -5.60 7.81 4.57
N PHE A 232 -6.05 7.87 3.32
CA PHE A 232 -5.39 7.29 2.17
C PHE A 232 -5.62 8.18 0.95
N LYS A 233 -4.55 8.73 0.38
CA LYS A 233 -4.67 9.68 -0.73
C LYS A 233 -5.31 9.01 -1.95
N LEU A 234 -6.24 9.75 -2.57
CA LEU A 234 -6.88 9.37 -3.83
C LEU A 234 -5.85 9.05 -4.92
N ALA A 235 -4.78 9.86 -5.02
CA ALA A 235 -3.69 9.64 -5.97
C ALA A 235 -2.96 8.30 -5.78
N LEU A 236 -2.88 7.78 -4.54
CA LEU A 236 -2.26 6.48 -4.28
C LEU A 236 -3.21 5.33 -4.62
N LEU A 237 -4.51 5.50 -4.39
CA LEU A 237 -5.49 4.49 -4.81
C LEU A 237 -5.60 4.46 -6.34
N GLU A 238 -5.65 5.60 -7.00
CA GLU A 238 -5.65 5.69 -8.48
C GLU A 238 -4.44 4.96 -9.07
N LYS A 239 -3.24 5.22 -8.57
CA LYS A 239 -2.02 4.50 -8.96
C LYS A 239 -2.19 2.98 -8.83
N ASP A 240 -2.71 2.50 -7.69
CA ASP A 240 -2.86 1.06 -7.43
C ASP A 240 -3.90 0.43 -8.37
N VAL A 241 -4.98 1.14 -8.70
CA VAL A 241 -6.00 0.70 -9.67
C VAL A 241 -5.40 0.64 -11.07
N ALA A 242 -4.58 1.63 -11.46
CA ALA A 242 -3.89 1.62 -12.75
C ALA A 242 -2.94 0.41 -12.87
N ILE A 243 -2.18 0.09 -11.83
CA ILE A 243 -1.33 -1.11 -11.78
C ILE A 243 -2.18 -2.39 -11.95
N ALA A 244 -3.34 -2.49 -11.28
CA ALA A 244 -4.22 -3.64 -11.44
C ALA A 244 -4.76 -3.75 -12.87
N ALA A 245 -5.17 -2.63 -13.47
CA ALA A 245 -5.68 -2.60 -14.84
C ALA A 245 -4.61 -3.03 -15.86
N GLU A 246 -3.35 -2.60 -15.68
CA GLU A 246 -2.22 -3.03 -16.51
C GLU A 246 -1.91 -4.52 -16.30
N PHE A 247 -1.81 -4.96 -15.05
CA PHE A 247 -1.59 -6.37 -14.72
C PHE A 247 -2.63 -7.30 -15.37
N LEU A 248 -3.92 -6.93 -15.34
CA LEU A 248 -4.98 -7.72 -15.97
C LEU A 248 -4.86 -7.74 -17.49
N ARG A 249 -4.43 -6.65 -18.13
CA ARG A 249 -4.14 -6.62 -19.57
C ARG A 249 -2.98 -7.56 -19.93
N ASP A 250 -1.90 -7.53 -19.14
CA ASP A 250 -0.73 -8.40 -19.34
C ASP A 250 -1.11 -9.87 -19.22
N GLN A 251 -2.02 -10.20 -18.30
CA GLN A 251 -2.56 -11.54 -18.14
C GLN A 251 -3.64 -11.90 -19.19
N ARG A 252 -3.98 -10.98 -20.12
CA ARG A 252 -5.02 -11.13 -21.15
C ARG A 252 -6.40 -11.47 -20.57
N ILE A 253 -6.70 -10.93 -19.38
CA ILE A 253 -8.01 -11.12 -18.73
C ILE A 253 -8.96 -10.01 -19.22
N PRO A 254 -10.16 -10.35 -19.73
CA PRO A 254 -11.22 -9.38 -19.99
C PRO A 254 -11.63 -8.70 -18.67
N SER A 255 -11.34 -7.42 -18.54
CA SER A 255 -11.44 -6.71 -17.24
C SER A 255 -12.20 -5.38 -17.36
N ALA A 256 -13.34 -5.39 -18.04
CA ALA A 256 -14.12 -4.18 -18.34
C ALA A 256 -14.38 -3.31 -17.10
N VAL A 257 -14.78 -3.90 -15.97
CA VAL A 257 -15.08 -3.17 -14.73
C VAL A 257 -13.83 -2.46 -14.18
N ILE A 258 -12.71 -3.15 -14.05
CA ILE A 258 -11.49 -2.56 -13.48
C ILE A 258 -10.88 -1.52 -14.43
N GLN A 259 -10.94 -1.74 -15.75
CA GLN A 259 -10.50 -0.74 -16.74
C GLN A 259 -11.33 0.54 -16.64
N GLN A 260 -12.66 0.42 -16.54
CA GLN A 260 -13.54 1.58 -16.37
C GLN A 260 -13.27 2.30 -15.05
N VAL A 261 -13.14 1.58 -13.94
CA VAL A 261 -12.86 2.19 -12.63
C VAL A 261 -11.49 2.87 -12.60
N ALA A 262 -10.49 2.35 -13.31
CA ALA A 262 -9.20 3.02 -13.45
C ALA A 262 -9.35 4.42 -14.08
N GLU A 263 -10.13 4.54 -15.16
CA GLU A 263 -10.41 5.84 -15.79
C GLU A 263 -11.25 6.76 -14.88
N LEU A 264 -12.21 6.22 -14.16
CA LEU A 264 -13.04 7.00 -13.23
C LEU A 264 -12.21 7.55 -12.06
N PHE A 265 -11.27 6.78 -11.51
CA PHE A 265 -10.37 7.25 -10.46
C PHE A 265 -9.31 8.23 -10.99
N ARG A 266 -8.87 8.09 -12.24
CA ARG A 266 -8.01 9.08 -12.90
C ARG A 266 -8.74 10.42 -13.05
N LEU A 267 -10.02 10.39 -13.48
CA LEU A 267 -10.87 11.57 -13.54
C LEU A 267 -11.10 12.16 -12.13
N ALA A 268 -11.41 11.33 -11.14
CA ALA A 268 -11.60 11.78 -9.76
C ALA A 268 -10.37 12.52 -9.22
N ARG A 269 -9.16 12.01 -9.48
CA ARG A 269 -7.93 12.70 -9.12
C ARG A 269 -7.77 14.05 -9.82
N HIS A 270 -8.13 14.13 -11.11
CA HIS A 270 -8.08 15.37 -11.86
C HIS A 270 -9.01 16.45 -11.26
N GLU A 271 -10.24 16.06 -10.94
CA GLU A 271 -11.27 17.00 -10.44
C GLU A 271 -11.08 17.36 -8.95
N LEU A 272 -10.67 16.42 -8.11
CA LEU A 272 -10.59 16.60 -6.65
C LEU A 272 -9.18 16.95 -6.15
N GLY A 273 -8.16 16.76 -6.99
CA GLY A 273 -6.77 17.05 -6.67
C GLY A 273 -6.04 15.92 -5.93
N GLU A 274 -4.73 16.08 -5.79
CA GLU A 274 -3.81 15.07 -5.27
C GLU A 274 -3.95 14.79 -3.77
N GLU A 275 -4.44 15.76 -3.02
CA GLU A 275 -4.54 15.69 -1.56
C GLU A 275 -5.89 15.14 -1.06
N ALA A 276 -6.85 14.89 -1.97
CA ALA A 276 -8.13 14.30 -1.62
C ALA A 276 -7.97 12.91 -1.00
N ASP A 277 -8.84 12.54 -0.07
CA ASP A 277 -8.95 11.17 0.42
C ASP A 277 -9.64 10.30 -0.64
N HIS A 278 -9.26 9.02 -0.71
CA HIS A 278 -9.78 8.10 -1.72
C HIS A 278 -11.32 7.96 -1.71
N VAL A 279 -11.96 8.13 -0.56
CA VAL A 279 -13.42 8.05 -0.43
C VAL A 279 -14.12 9.32 -0.96
N GLU A 280 -13.38 10.42 -1.11
CA GLU A 280 -13.93 11.64 -1.71
C GLU A 280 -14.35 11.45 -3.17
N ALA A 281 -13.90 10.38 -3.86
CA ALA A 281 -14.43 10.02 -5.18
C ALA A 281 -15.98 9.96 -5.21
N ALA A 282 -16.64 9.61 -4.10
CA ALA A 282 -18.09 9.64 -3.96
C ALA A 282 -18.69 11.04 -4.20
N ARG A 283 -17.93 12.12 -3.95
CA ARG A 283 -18.40 13.51 -4.15
C ARG A 283 -18.65 13.84 -5.62
N LEU A 284 -17.95 13.18 -6.55
CA LEU A 284 -18.23 13.36 -7.98
C LEU A 284 -19.60 12.80 -8.35
N ILE A 285 -19.99 11.65 -7.81
CA ILE A 285 -21.32 11.09 -8.01
C ILE A 285 -22.38 12.02 -7.44
N GLU A 286 -22.15 12.58 -6.24
CA GLU A 286 -23.04 13.57 -5.64
C GLU A 286 -23.20 14.80 -6.54
N GLN A 287 -22.09 15.35 -7.04
CA GLN A 287 -22.05 16.51 -7.91
C GLN A 287 -22.77 16.27 -9.24
N TRP A 288 -22.48 15.15 -9.91
CA TRP A 288 -23.10 14.81 -11.19
C TRP A 288 -24.59 14.47 -11.07
N SER A 289 -25.01 14.03 -9.90
CA SER A 289 -26.38 13.62 -9.62
C SER A 289 -27.20 14.70 -8.93
N ASP A 290 -26.63 15.84 -8.58
CA ASP A 290 -27.27 16.89 -7.78
C ASP A 290 -27.94 16.31 -6.52
N VAL A 291 -27.18 15.57 -5.73
CA VAL A 291 -27.63 14.91 -4.50
C VAL A 291 -26.48 14.89 -3.47
N THR A 292 -26.83 14.93 -2.19
CA THR A 292 -25.85 14.72 -1.11
C THR A 292 -26.19 13.44 -0.36
N ILE A 293 -25.27 12.50 -0.29
CA ILE A 293 -25.42 11.22 0.42
C ILE A 293 -25.27 11.50 1.93
N LYS A 294 -26.36 11.88 2.57
CA LYS A 294 -26.47 12.13 4.01
C LYS A 294 -27.88 11.83 4.50
N ASP A 295 -28.04 11.56 5.80
CA ASP A 295 -29.37 11.39 6.41
C ASP A 295 -30.16 12.71 6.53
#